data_0a0483ca668a9b37232e0483880504b3
#
_entry.id   0a0483ca668a9b37232e0483880504b3
#
_cell.length_a   1.000
_cell.length_b   1.000
_cell.length_c   1.000
_cell.angle_alpha   90.00
_cell.angle_beta   90.00
_cell.angle_gamma   90.00
#
_symmetry.space_group_name_H-M   'P 1'
#
loop_
_entity.id
_entity.type
_entity.pdbx_description
1 polymer ?
#
loop_
_entity_poly.entity_id
_entity_poly.type
_entity_poly.pdbx_seq_one_letter_code
_entity_poly.pdbx_strand_id
1 'polypeptide(L)'
;HMAFCFAKQGGKILCSCLGQSHFASQNKEDCMFQLFPTATPEEVGIDSQWLMNFCKRLEEQQLPLHSALIMRHGKVCMETYYKPYTRDTLHRMFSVTKSFVSLGIGLLEAEGKLSLDDKIVDFFPEKLPKPGVHPYIAMMTIRDMLTMRTCHDKTTYKAPGVTDWVASFFTVPPTHVPGTNFSYDTSSTHTLGALVEKLSGMDLLSYLRFKFLDEIGFSANAYILKDPNGVSMGGSGLCATPYDLLKVIYLIANDGVWQGKQLLPAGYVRAAKSMQSDPYGRQSSLEELQGYGYQIWMTRHNGYVLFGMGGQLALYVPDKDIFMVTTADAQGRQGGVQLIYEAFWHEIYDKIATDSLPAATPEYTAAFLEYCNTRTLFVLPGSLTSPVLADINGITYQMDENICQMKTMKVDIATDTGLGTLTYENASGVHTLSFGLGYNAFGQFPDYDLKYAASAAFRMENTLLVKIQIIDSAIGNLFFSLNFKGDYVTVMLRKIEESLFGEYNGVFSGRKI
;
A
#
# COMPACT_ATOMS: atom_id res chain seq x y z
N HIS A 1 34.10 -21.89 -26.69
CA HIS A 1 35.39 -21.15 -26.78
C HIS A 1 35.15 -19.80 -27.44
N MET A 2 35.06 -18.73 -26.64
CA MET A 2 35.60 -17.41 -26.98
C MET A 2 35.63 -16.60 -25.68
N ALA A 3 36.81 -16.33 -25.22
CA ALA A 3 37.15 -15.45 -24.12
C ALA A 3 37.07 -14.00 -24.60
N PHE A 4 36.52 -13.11 -23.78
CA PHE A 4 36.71 -11.67 -23.96
C PHE A 4 37.41 -11.09 -22.73
N CYS A 5 38.60 -10.55 -23.02
CA CYS A 5 39.44 -9.80 -22.10
C CYS A 5 38.81 -8.44 -21.75
N PHE A 6 38.90 -8.07 -20.48
CA PHE A 6 38.70 -6.69 -20.01
C PHE A 6 39.96 -5.86 -20.28
N ALA A 7 39.83 -4.71 -20.94
CA ALA A 7 40.79 -3.63 -20.89
C ALA A 7 40.10 -2.34 -20.48
N LYS A 8 40.51 -1.76 -19.35
CA LYS A 8 40.22 -0.40 -18.92
C LYS A 8 41.03 0.58 -19.74
N GLN A 9 40.39 1.60 -20.32
CA GLN A 9 41.01 2.93 -20.49
C GLN A 9 39.91 3.99 -20.71
N GLY A 10 40.09 5.14 -20.08
CA GLY A 10 39.12 6.23 -20.04
C GLY A 10 38.98 6.98 -21.38
N GLY A 11 37.81 7.49 -21.64
CA GLY A 11 37.51 8.34 -22.79
C GLY A 11 36.11 8.94 -22.68
N LYS A 12 36.07 10.24 -22.45
CA LYS A 12 34.87 11.07 -22.56
C LYS A 12 34.36 11.05 -24.00
N ILE A 13 33.09 10.79 -24.22
CA ILE A 13 32.40 11.09 -25.47
C ILE A 13 31.70 12.43 -25.30
N LEU A 14 32.20 13.44 -26.02
CA LEU A 14 31.56 14.74 -26.20
C LEU A 14 30.50 14.63 -27.32
N CYS A 15 29.28 14.90 -27.02
CA CYS A 15 28.26 15.20 -28.03
C CYS A 15 27.98 16.69 -28.00
N SER A 16 28.42 17.42 -29.04
CA SER A 16 28.16 18.83 -29.23
C SER A 16 26.81 19.04 -29.90
N CYS A 17 25.91 19.73 -29.24
CA CYS A 17 24.81 20.45 -29.91
C CYS A 17 24.84 21.91 -29.44
N LEU A 18 25.13 22.82 -30.39
CA LEU A 18 25.09 24.28 -30.24
C LEU A 18 23.63 24.75 -30.26
N GLY A 19 23.28 25.58 -29.30
CA GLY A 19 22.01 26.29 -29.26
C GLY A 19 21.84 26.99 -27.91
N GLN A 20 22.27 28.28 -27.82
CA GLN A 20 22.18 29.10 -26.62
C GLN A 20 20.74 29.50 -26.30
N SER A 21 20.30 29.30 -25.06
CA SER A 21 19.53 30.29 -24.30
C SER A 21 19.59 29.95 -22.81
N HIS A 22 19.82 30.95 -21.99
CA HIS A 22 19.97 30.92 -20.55
C HIS A 22 18.71 30.39 -19.87
N PHE A 23 18.85 29.27 -19.12
CA PHE A 23 18.07 29.01 -17.93
C PHE A 23 18.90 28.15 -16.94
N ALA A 24 18.69 28.44 -15.67
CA ALA A 24 19.46 28.00 -14.51
C ALA A 24 19.76 26.48 -14.46
N SER A 25 20.92 26.17 -13.90
CA SER A 25 21.39 24.81 -13.58
C SER A 25 20.41 24.04 -12.67
N GLN A 26 19.55 23.23 -13.25
CA GLN A 26 18.93 22.11 -12.60
C GLN A 26 19.73 20.84 -12.94
N ASN A 27 19.95 20.01 -11.93
CA ASN A 27 20.78 18.84 -11.99
C ASN A 27 20.39 17.90 -13.14
N LYS A 28 21.36 17.50 -13.95
CA LYS A 28 21.18 16.59 -15.11
C LYS A 28 20.72 15.18 -14.75
N GLU A 29 20.60 14.83 -13.46
CA GLU A 29 20.12 13.53 -13.00
C GLU A 29 18.59 13.45 -12.90
N ASP A 30 17.87 14.59 -12.77
CA ASP A 30 16.41 14.63 -12.69
C ASP A 30 15.70 14.47 -14.05
N CYS A 31 16.39 14.59 -15.16
CA CYS A 31 15.79 14.59 -16.50
C CYS A 31 15.49 13.22 -17.10
N MET A 32 15.92 12.10 -16.46
CA MET A 32 15.84 10.76 -17.08
C MET A 32 14.59 9.95 -16.70
N PHE A 33 13.72 10.40 -15.78
CA PHE A 33 12.59 9.61 -15.27
C PHE A 33 11.22 10.30 -15.24
N GLN A 34 11.08 11.51 -15.74
CA GLN A 34 9.77 12.17 -15.81
C GLN A 34 9.01 11.69 -17.05
N LEU A 35 8.31 10.55 -16.92
CA LEU A 35 7.58 9.92 -18.04
C LEU A 35 6.26 10.61 -18.38
N PHE A 36 5.67 11.36 -17.44
CA PHE A 36 4.46 12.14 -17.67
C PHE A 36 4.78 13.63 -17.62
N PRO A 37 4.23 14.42 -18.56
CA PRO A 37 4.29 15.87 -18.47
C PRO A 37 3.55 16.34 -17.22
N THR A 38 3.97 17.49 -16.69
CA THR A 38 3.27 18.17 -15.60
C THR A 38 2.44 19.32 -16.14
N ALA A 39 1.42 19.71 -15.40
CA ALA A 39 0.60 20.89 -15.64
C ALA A 39 0.23 21.53 -14.30
N THR A 40 -0.15 22.81 -14.33
CA THR A 40 -0.90 23.36 -13.19
C THR A 40 -2.27 22.69 -13.13
N PRO A 41 -2.90 22.58 -11.95
CA PRO A 41 -4.25 22.02 -11.85
C PRO A 41 -5.26 22.72 -12.76
N GLU A 42 -5.15 24.05 -12.89
CA GLU A 42 -6.05 24.88 -13.70
C GLU A 42 -5.93 24.58 -15.20
N GLU A 43 -4.74 24.28 -15.70
CA GLU A 43 -4.52 23.88 -17.10
C GLU A 43 -5.25 22.59 -17.47
N VAL A 44 -5.62 21.77 -16.49
CA VAL A 44 -6.36 20.52 -16.67
C VAL A 44 -7.75 20.57 -16.04
N GLY A 45 -8.29 21.79 -15.82
CA GLY A 45 -9.68 22.00 -15.37
C GLY A 45 -9.94 21.64 -13.91
N ILE A 46 -8.91 21.67 -13.07
CA ILE A 46 -9.00 21.41 -11.63
C ILE A 46 -8.51 22.67 -10.91
N ASP A 47 -9.26 23.16 -9.92
CA ASP A 47 -8.79 24.24 -9.05
C ASP A 47 -7.82 23.67 -8.00
N SER A 48 -6.67 24.32 -7.83
CA SER A 48 -5.67 23.94 -6.81
C SER A 48 -6.26 23.83 -5.41
N GLN A 49 -7.29 24.65 -5.09
CA GLN A 49 -7.98 24.59 -3.80
C GLN A 49 -8.72 23.26 -3.61
N TRP A 50 -9.29 22.69 -4.67
CA TRP A 50 -10.00 21.39 -4.57
C TRP A 50 -9.03 20.28 -4.19
N LEU A 51 -7.83 20.29 -4.75
CA LEU A 51 -6.77 19.34 -4.42
C LEU A 51 -6.29 19.49 -2.97
N MET A 52 -6.12 20.73 -2.52
CA MET A 52 -5.79 20.99 -1.11
C MET A 52 -6.92 20.56 -0.18
N ASN A 53 -8.18 20.80 -0.55
CA ASN A 53 -9.35 20.39 0.26
C ASN A 53 -9.47 18.87 0.35
N PHE A 54 -9.16 18.15 -0.73
CA PHE A 54 -9.08 16.68 -0.70
C PHE A 54 -8.12 16.20 0.40
N CYS A 55 -6.91 16.69 0.43
CA CYS A 55 -5.93 16.33 1.46
C CYS A 55 -6.37 16.79 2.86
N LYS A 56 -6.83 18.04 3.01
CA LYS A 56 -7.30 18.60 4.30
C LYS A 56 -8.45 17.81 4.88
N ARG A 57 -9.43 17.41 4.06
CA ARG A 57 -10.56 16.59 4.50
C ARG A 57 -10.11 15.27 5.11
N LEU A 58 -9.11 14.61 4.50
CA LEU A 58 -8.54 13.38 5.03
C LEU A 58 -7.73 13.61 6.32
N GLU A 59 -6.97 14.72 6.38
CA GLU A 59 -6.24 15.14 7.59
C GLU A 59 -7.21 15.43 8.75
N GLU A 60 -8.29 16.16 8.52
CA GLU A 60 -9.34 16.44 9.51
C GLU A 60 -10.03 15.17 10.01
N GLN A 61 -10.21 14.20 9.13
CA GLN A 61 -10.70 12.87 9.49
C GLN A 61 -9.62 12.01 10.15
N GLN A 62 -8.40 12.55 10.38
CA GLN A 62 -7.25 11.86 10.97
C GLN A 62 -6.87 10.58 10.21
N LEU A 63 -7.04 10.54 8.91
CA LEU A 63 -6.60 9.46 8.06
C LEU A 63 -5.12 9.70 7.67
N PRO A 64 -4.20 8.79 8.03
CA PRO A 64 -2.79 8.94 7.68
C PRO A 64 -2.57 8.74 6.18
N LEU A 65 -2.54 9.83 5.43
CA LEU A 65 -2.12 9.82 4.04
C LEU A 65 -0.58 9.82 3.97
N HIS A 66 0.00 9.02 3.09
CA HIS A 66 1.45 8.93 2.87
C HIS A 66 1.85 9.60 1.56
N SER A 67 1.02 9.47 0.53
CA SER A 67 1.17 10.19 -0.73
C SER A 67 -0.16 10.36 -1.44
N ALA A 68 -0.24 11.37 -2.33
CA ALA A 68 -1.34 11.53 -3.27
C ALA A 68 -0.82 12.13 -4.58
N LEU A 69 -1.21 11.50 -5.69
CA LEU A 69 -0.93 11.95 -7.05
C LEU A 69 -2.25 12.08 -7.81
N ILE A 70 -2.42 13.18 -8.52
CA ILE A 70 -3.54 13.38 -9.43
C ILE A 70 -2.98 13.69 -10.83
N MET A 71 -3.51 12.96 -11.81
CA MET A 71 -3.20 13.16 -13.22
C MET A 71 -4.50 13.32 -13.99
N ARG A 72 -4.57 14.28 -14.92
CA ARG A 72 -5.69 14.45 -15.83
C ARG A 72 -5.17 14.76 -17.24
N HIS A 73 -5.81 14.21 -18.25
CA HIS A 73 -5.40 14.36 -19.66
C HIS A 73 -3.93 14.02 -19.91
N GLY A 74 -3.44 12.97 -19.23
CA GLY A 74 -2.06 12.52 -19.33
C GLY A 74 -1.02 13.45 -18.68
N LYS A 75 -1.44 14.48 -17.91
CA LYS A 75 -0.55 15.41 -17.22
C LYS A 75 -0.71 15.31 -15.70
N VAL A 76 0.39 15.16 -14.98
CA VAL A 76 0.40 15.16 -13.51
C VAL A 76 0.21 16.60 -13.04
N CYS A 77 -0.87 16.86 -12.29
CA CYS A 77 -1.21 18.18 -11.78
C CYS A 77 -1.11 18.30 -10.26
N MET A 78 -1.00 17.19 -9.55
CA MET A 78 -0.65 17.16 -8.11
C MET A 78 0.27 15.98 -7.84
N GLU A 79 1.29 16.23 -7.06
CA GLU A 79 2.18 15.23 -6.49
C GLU A 79 2.56 15.69 -5.08
N THR A 80 2.17 14.95 -4.06
CA THR A 80 2.49 15.27 -2.66
C THR A 80 2.86 14.02 -1.87
N TYR A 81 3.85 14.17 -0.99
CA TYR A 81 4.37 13.11 -0.12
C TYR A 81 4.42 13.62 1.31
N TYR A 82 3.89 12.84 2.23
CA TYR A 82 3.88 13.15 3.66
C TYR A 82 5.19 12.69 4.29
N LYS A 83 6.09 13.62 4.59
CA LYS A 83 7.42 13.30 5.15
C LYS A 83 7.31 12.37 6.35
N PRO A 84 8.12 11.26 6.41
CA PRO A 84 9.37 11.04 5.67
C PRO A 84 9.22 10.37 4.29
N TYR A 85 8.01 10.08 3.84
CA TYR A 85 7.81 9.53 2.50
C TYR A 85 8.23 10.51 1.42
N THR A 86 8.76 9.97 0.33
CA THR A 86 9.23 10.69 -0.84
C THR A 86 8.75 9.98 -2.11
N ARG A 87 9.00 10.56 -3.28
CA ARG A 87 8.72 9.94 -4.58
C ARG A 87 9.32 8.53 -4.71
N ASP A 88 10.54 8.36 -4.20
CA ASP A 88 11.33 7.14 -4.37
C ASP A 88 11.13 6.13 -3.22
N THR A 89 10.34 6.48 -2.22
CA THR A 89 10.04 5.58 -1.11
C THR A 89 9.19 4.41 -1.59
N LEU A 90 9.72 3.20 -1.46
CA LEU A 90 8.97 1.98 -1.70
C LEU A 90 7.93 1.81 -0.60
N HIS A 91 6.70 1.59 -0.99
CA HIS A 91 5.58 1.37 -0.09
C HIS A 91 4.99 -0.02 -0.36
N ARG A 92 4.61 -0.74 0.68
CA ARG A 92 3.91 -2.02 0.52
C ARG A 92 2.54 -1.79 -0.08
N MET A 93 2.30 -2.36 -1.24
CA MET A 93 1.11 -2.12 -2.04
C MET A 93 -0.05 -3.07 -1.72
N PHE A 94 0.18 -4.05 -0.83
CA PHE A 94 -0.82 -5.04 -0.45
C PHE A 94 -1.52 -5.65 -1.68
N SER A 95 -2.84 -5.66 -1.69
CA SER A 95 -3.62 -6.34 -2.74
C SER A 95 -3.56 -5.70 -4.13
N VAL A 96 -2.93 -4.53 -4.30
CA VAL A 96 -2.55 -4.04 -5.64
C VAL A 96 -1.70 -5.09 -6.38
N THR A 97 -0.90 -5.86 -5.65
CA THR A 97 -0.11 -7.00 -6.20
C THR A 97 -0.95 -7.95 -7.06
N LYS A 98 -2.21 -8.14 -6.68
CA LYS A 98 -3.13 -9.06 -7.40
C LYS A 98 -3.33 -8.65 -8.86
N SER A 99 -3.43 -7.35 -9.11
CA SER A 99 -3.57 -6.84 -10.48
C SER A 99 -2.32 -7.12 -11.32
N PHE A 100 -1.14 -7.07 -10.72
CA PHE A 100 0.12 -7.44 -11.39
C PHE A 100 0.15 -8.94 -11.74
N VAL A 101 -0.31 -9.81 -10.84
CA VAL A 101 -0.46 -11.25 -11.13
C VAL A 101 -1.42 -11.47 -12.29
N SER A 102 -2.56 -10.77 -12.29
CA SER A 102 -3.53 -10.82 -13.39
C SER A 102 -2.89 -10.47 -14.74
N LEU A 103 -2.12 -9.37 -14.80
CA LEU A 103 -1.41 -9.00 -16.02
C LEU A 103 -0.42 -10.09 -16.48
N GLY A 104 0.26 -10.76 -15.52
CA GLY A 104 1.12 -11.92 -15.79
C GLY A 104 0.36 -13.10 -16.41
N ILE A 105 -0.82 -13.40 -15.89
CA ILE A 105 -1.70 -14.45 -16.48
C ILE A 105 -2.14 -14.07 -17.90
N GLY A 106 -2.54 -12.82 -18.13
CA GLY A 106 -2.90 -12.36 -19.47
C GLY A 106 -1.78 -12.44 -20.49
N LEU A 107 -0.54 -12.21 -20.07
CA LEU A 107 0.64 -12.39 -20.92
C LEU A 107 0.86 -13.87 -21.26
N LEU A 108 0.74 -14.77 -20.28
CA LEU A 108 0.88 -16.22 -20.51
C LEU A 108 -0.24 -16.79 -21.41
N GLU A 109 -1.47 -16.28 -21.27
CA GLU A 109 -2.59 -16.62 -22.16
C GLU A 109 -2.27 -16.20 -23.61
N ALA A 110 -1.79 -14.97 -23.80
CA ALA A 110 -1.39 -14.47 -25.12
C ALA A 110 -0.19 -15.23 -25.73
N GLU A 111 0.67 -15.81 -24.89
CA GLU A 111 1.77 -16.71 -25.31
C GLU A 111 1.27 -18.13 -25.62
N GLY A 112 0.00 -18.44 -25.41
CA GLY A 112 -0.56 -19.79 -25.61
C GLY A 112 -0.09 -20.81 -24.57
N LYS A 113 0.43 -20.40 -23.43
CA LYS A 113 0.92 -21.27 -22.35
C LYS A 113 -0.18 -21.77 -21.43
N LEU A 114 -1.32 -21.11 -21.44
CA LEU A 114 -2.53 -21.48 -20.70
C LEU A 114 -3.77 -20.91 -21.40
N SER A 115 -4.94 -21.47 -21.07
CA SER A 115 -6.25 -20.89 -21.31
C SER A 115 -6.90 -20.53 -19.99
N LEU A 116 -7.71 -19.47 -19.94
CA LEU A 116 -8.43 -19.11 -18.71
C LEU A 116 -9.42 -20.21 -18.26
N ASP A 117 -9.81 -21.11 -19.15
CA ASP A 117 -10.72 -22.22 -18.86
C ASP A 117 -9.99 -23.51 -18.45
N ASP A 118 -8.65 -23.50 -18.44
CA ASP A 118 -7.84 -24.61 -17.92
C ASP A 118 -8.05 -24.81 -16.43
N LYS A 119 -7.95 -26.07 -15.98
CA LYS A 119 -8.07 -26.43 -14.56
C LYS A 119 -6.76 -26.18 -13.83
N ILE A 120 -6.81 -25.45 -12.73
CA ILE A 120 -5.60 -25.13 -11.95
C ILE A 120 -4.85 -26.36 -11.46
N VAL A 121 -5.56 -27.46 -11.18
CA VAL A 121 -4.97 -28.72 -10.71
C VAL A 121 -4.02 -29.35 -11.72
N ASP A 122 -4.22 -29.13 -13.01
CA ASP A 122 -3.40 -29.70 -14.09
C ASP A 122 -1.98 -29.12 -14.08
N PHE A 123 -1.81 -27.93 -13.52
CA PHE A 123 -0.52 -27.24 -13.42
C PHE A 123 0.28 -27.58 -12.17
N PHE A 124 -0.35 -28.17 -11.13
CA PHE A 124 0.31 -28.42 -9.84
C PHE A 124 0.13 -29.88 -9.36
N PRO A 125 0.39 -30.91 -10.20
CA PRO A 125 0.20 -32.29 -9.79
C PRO A 125 1.02 -32.67 -8.54
N GLU A 126 2.19 -32.03 -8.33
CA GLU A 126 3.06 -32.23 -7.17
C GLU A 126 2.53 -31.66 -5.86
N LYS A 127 1.53 -30.75 -5.91
CA LYS A 127 0.91 -30.14 -4.74
C LYS A 127 -0.41 -30.78 -4.34
N LEU A 128 -0.89 -31.74 -5.14
CA LEU A 128 -2.18 -32.37 -4.90
C LEU A 128 -2.10 -33.37 -3.75
N PRO A 129 -3.14 -33.43 -2.87
CA PRO A 129 -3.17 -34.39 -1.78
C PRO A 129 -3.37 -35.83 -2.29
N LYS A 130 -2.84 -36.81 -1.57
CA LYS A 130 -3.17 -38.23 -1.78
C LYS A 130 -4.29 -38.60 -0.80
N PRO A 131 -5.41 -39.21 -1.23
CA PRO A 131 -5.66 -39.96 -2.47
C PRO A 131 -6.26 -39.18 -3.62
N GLY A 132 -6.32 -37.86 -3.58
CA GLY A 132 -6.85 -36.97 -4.63
C GLY A 132 -7.47 -35.72 -4.06
N VAL A 133 -7.84 -34.78 -4.94
CA VAL A 133 -8.46 -33.50 -4.56
C VAL A 133 -9.97 -33.62 -4.49
N HIS A 134 -10.60 -32.73 -3.71
CA HIS A 134 -12.05 -32.59 -3.69
C HIS A 134 -12.58 -32.20 -5.08
N PRO A 135 -13.75 -32.73 -5.55
CA PRO A 135 -14.31 -32.42 -6.87
C PRO A 135 -14.42 -30.91 -7.18
N TYR A 136 -14.75 -30.08 -6.19
CA TYR A 136 -14.83 -28.64 -6.39
C TYR A 136 -13.45 -28.01 -6.70
N ILE A 137 -12.40 -28.50 -6.09
CA ILE A 137 -11.03 -28.07 -6.40
C ILE A 137 -10.64 -28.54 -7.82
N ALA A 138 -10.97 -29.79 -8.16
CA ALA A 138 -10.67 -30.37 -9.48
C ALA A 138 -11.33 -29.65 -10.64
N MET A 139 -12.50 -29.04 -10.44
CA MET A 139 -13.23 -28.33 -11.51
C MET A 139 -12.89 -26.85 -11.62
N MET A 140 -12.15 -26.27 -10.69
CA MET A 140 -11.85 -24.84 -10.64
C MET A 140 -10.94 -24.40 -11.77
N THR A 141 -11.35 -23.35 -12.48
CA THR A 141 -10.61 -22.76 -13.59
C THR A 141 -9.74 -21.57 -13.18
N ILE A 142 -8.77 -21.23 -14.01
CA ILE A 142 -7.98 -19.98 -13.84
C ILE A 142 -8.91 -18.77 -13.88
N ARG A 143 -9.95 -18.76 -14.70
CA ARG A 143 -10.99 -17.72 -14.77
C ARG A 143 -11.73 -17.57 -13.44
N ASP A 144 -12.11 -18.66 -12.78
CA ASP A 144 -12.77 -18.62 -11.47
C ASP A 144 -11.86 -17.94 -10.43
N MET A 145 -10.56 -18.21 -10.48
CA MET A 145 -9.57 -17.62 -9.59
C MET A 145 -9.37 -16.12 -9.87
N LEU A 146 -9.26 -15.71 -11.14
CA LEU A 146 -9.14 -14.30 -11.54
C LEU A 146 -10.35 -13.47 -11.14
N THR A 147 -11.54 -14.06 -11.16
CA THR A 147 -12.80 -13.39 -10.84
C THR A 147 -13.24 -13.52 -9.40
N MET A 148 -12.35 -14.04 -8.52
CA MET A 148 -12.65 -14.30 -7.10
C MET A 148 -13.90 -15.16 -6.89
N ARG A 149 -14.13 -16.15 -7.75
CA ARG A 149 -15.19 -17.15 -7.64
C ARG A 149 -14.62 -18.54 -7.41
N THR A 150 -13.65 -18.63 -6.48
CA THR A 150 -13.05 -19.91 -6.08
C THR A 150 -14.03 -20.77 -5.28
N CYS A 151 -13.60 -21.94 -4.84
CA CYS A 151 -14.39 -22.80 -3.96
C CYS A 151 -14.11 -22.56 -2.46
N HIS A 152 -13.31 -21.57 -2.12
CA HIS A 152 -12.92 -21.23 -0.73
C HIS A 152 -13.58 -19.93 -0.27
N ASP A 153 -14.06 -19.90 0.96
CA ASP A 153 -14.62 -18.71 1.61
C ASP A 153 -13.57 -17.86 2.35
N LYS A 154 -12.35 -18.40 2.49
CA LYS A 154 -11.23 -17.78 3.22
C LYS A 154 -9.89 -18.05 2.54
N THR A 155 -8.93 -17.20 2.85
CA THR A 155 -7.53 -17.41 2.46
C THR A 155 -6.97 -18.68 3.10
N THR A 156 -6.68 -19.70 2.30
CA THR A 156 -6.37 -21.05 2.75
C THR A 156 -5.09 -21.13 3.56
N TYR A 157 -4.05 -20.39 3.20
CA TYR A 157 -2.77 -20.42 3.91
C TYR A 157 -2.81 -19.75 5.31
N LYS A 158 -3.93 -19.12 5.68
CA LYS A 158 -4.18 -18.64 7.06
C LYS A 158 -4.74 -19.74 7.97
N ALA A 159 -5.02 -20.92 7.44
CA ALA A 159 -5.45 -22.05 8.25
C ALA A 159 -4.31 -22.51 9.19
N PRO A 160 -4.64 -22.94 10.42
CA PRO A 160 -3.63 -23.40 11.37
C PRO A 160 -2.74 -24.53 10.82
N GLY A 161 -1.44 -24.44 11.04
CA GLY A 161 -0.46 -25.47 10.66
C GLY A 161 -0.06 -25.48 9.18
N VAL A 162 -0.53 -24.52 8.37
CA VAL A 162 -0.11 -24.38 6.97
C VAL A 162 1.31 -23.83 6.90
N THR A 163 2.19 -24.54 6.18
CA THR A 163 3.57 -24.14 5.90
C THR A 163 3.84 -23.95 4.41
N ASP A 164 3.08 -24.62 3.55
CA ASP A 164 3.13 -24.46 2.09
C ASP A 164 1.86 -23.74 1.62
N TRP A 165 2.03 -22.45 1.24
CA TRP A 165 0.89 -21.61 0.90
C TRP A 165 0.20 -22.07 -0.40
N VAL A 166 0.96 -22.49 -1.40
CA VAL A 166 0.41 -23.00 -2.66
C VAL A 166 -0.30 -24.33 -2.44
N ALA A 167 0.32 -25.28 -1.72
CA ALA A 167 -0.31 -26.58 -1.43
C ALA A 167 -1.59 -26.42 -0.61
N SER A 168 -1.69 -25.41 0.26
CA SER A 168 -2.89 -25.15 1.06
C SER A 168 -4.14 -24.94 0.19
N PHE A 169 -3.98 -24.36 -0.99
CA PHE A 169 -5.06 -24.10 -1.92
C PHE A 169 -5.73 -25.40 -2.44
N PHE A 170 -4.98 -26.49 -2.48
CA PHE A 170 -5.45 -27.80 -2.91
C PHE A 170 -5.83 -28.74 -1.77
N THR A 171 -5.39 -28.45 -0.55
CA THR A 171 -5.54 -29.35 0.61
C THR A 171 -6.58 -28.88 1.63
N VAL A 172 -6.81 -27.57 1.76
CA VAL A 172 -7.86 -27.04 2.64
C VAL A 172 -9.22 -27.38 2.05
N PRO A 173 -10.16 -27.95 2.84
CA PRO A 173 -11.48 -28.32 2.34
C PRO A 173 -12.23 -27.12 1.74
N PRO A 174 -12.84 -27.28 0.55
CA PRO A 174 -13.64 -26.23 -0.05
C PRO A 174 -15.00 -26.11 0.63
N THR A 175 -15.65 -24.96 0.48
CA THR A 175 -16.96 -24.66 1.09
C THR A 175 -18.10 -24.64 0.08
N HIS A 176 -17.83 -24.34 -1.20
CA HIS A 176 -18.85 -24.18 -2.24
C HIS A 176 -18.31 -24.49 -3.64
N VAL A 177 -19.21 -24.60 -4.60
CA VAL A 177 -18.89 -24.86 -6.02
C VAL A 177 -18.19 -23.62 -6.63
N PRO A 178 -17.04 -23.79 -7.30
CA PRO A 178 -16.37 -22.67 -7.95
C PRO A 178 -17.21 -22.07 -9.09
N GLY A 179 -17.00 -20.83 -9.40
CA GLY A 179 -17.75 -20.10 -10.44
C GLY A 179 -19.13 -19.61 -10.01
N THR A 180 -19.58 -19.91 -8.78
CA THR A 180 -20.95 -19.60 -8.34
C THR A 180 -21.08 -18.38 -7.45
N ASN A 181 -20.10 -18.11 -6.59
CA ASN A 181 -20.18 -17.04 -5.60
C ASN A 181 -18.88 -16.25 -5.55
N PHE A 182 -19.00 -14.93 -5.41
CA PHE A 182 -17.85 -14.07 -5.15
C PHE A 182 -17.33 -14.29 -3.73
N SER A 183 -16.08 -14.66 -3.61
CA SER A 183 -15.36 -14.79 -2.34
C SER A 183 -13.93 -14.28 -2.47
N TYR A 184 -13.63 -13.14 -1.84
CA TYR A 184 -12.31 -12.54 -1.93
C TYR A 184 -11.27 -13.38 -1.19
N ASP A 185 -10.48 -14.10 -1.95
CA ASP A 185 -9.50 -15.08 -1.47
C ASP A 185 -8.08 -14.73 -1.95
N THR A 186 -7.22 -14.35 -1.03
CA THR A 186 -5.83 -14.00 -1.34
C THR A 186 -4.98 -15.21 -1.75
N SER A 187 -5.34 -16.43 -1.30
CA SER A 187 -4.63 -17.65 -1.67
C SER A 187 -4.80 -18.02 -3.14
N SER A 188 -5.94 -17.72 -3.75
CA SER A 188 -6.14 -17.91 -5.18
C SER A 188 -5.15 -17.11 -6.01
N THR A 189 -4.97 -15.84 -5.70
CA THR A 189 -4.01 -15.00 -6.43
C THR A 189 -2.56 -15.38 -6.14
N HIS A 190 -2.26 -15.80 -4.90
CA HIS A 190 -0.93 -16.34 -4.59
C HIS A 190 -0.61 -17.55 -5.45
N THR A 191 -1.57 -18.48 -5.60
CA THR A 191 -1.44 -19.67 -6.46
C THR A 191 -1.33 -19.30 -7.95
N LEU A 192 -2.07 -18.28 -8.42
CA LEU A 192 -1.88 -17.73 -9.78
C LEU A 192 -0.49 -17.10 -9.96
N GLY A 193 0.05 -16.42 -8.94
CA GLY A 193 1.43 -15.92 -8.94
C GLY A 193 2.45 -17.06 -9.08
N ALA A 194 2.26 -18.13 -8.32
CA ALA A 194 3.07 -19.35 -8.43
C ALA A 194 2.95 -20.00 -9.83
N LEU A 195 1.78 -19.94 -10.46
CA LEU A 195 1.57 -20.41 -11.84
C LEU A 195 2.37 -19.56 -12.82
N VAL A 196 2.40 -18.24 -12.65
CA VAL A 196 3.24 -17.35 -13.49
C VAL A 196 4.71 -17.75 -13.36
N GLU A 197 5.21 -17.94 -12.13
CA GLU A 197 6.60 -18.37 -11.90
C GLU A 197 6.89 -19.73 -12.56
N LYS A 198 6.00 -20.69 -12.39
CA LYS A 198 6.14 -22.04 -12.93
C LYS A 198 6.21 -22.06 -14.47
N LEU A 199 5.30 -21.36 -15.14
CA LEU A 199 5.21 -21.37 -16.60
C LEU A 199 6.23 -20.45 -17.29
N SER A 200 6.69 -19.40 -16.62
CA SER A 200 7.72 -18.50 -17.13
C SER A 200 9.12 -18.99 -16.84
N GLY A 201 9.33 -19.77 -15.78
CA GLY A 201 10.65 -20.15 -15.26
C GLY A 201 11.38 -18.99 -14.57
N MET A 202 10.68 -17.89 -14.26
CA MET A 202 11.19 -16.68 -13.60
C MET A 202 10.37 -16.39 -12.34
N ASP A 203 10.93 -15.66 -11.36
CA ASP A 203 10.09 -15.09 -10.32
C ASP A 203 9.13 -14.06 -10.92
N LEU A 204 8.00 -13.84 -10.22
CA LEU A 204 6.89 -13.02 -10.72
C LEU A 204 7.34 -11.63 -11.20
N LEU A 205 8.13 -10.91 -10.40
CA LEU A 205 8.55 -9.55 -10.75
C LEU A 205 9.51 -9.55 -11.93
N SER A 206 10.46 -10.48 -11.97
CA SER A 206 11.41 -10.63 -13.09
C SER A 206 10.69 -10.91 -14.41
N TYR A 207 9.67 -11.78 -14.40
CA TYR A 207 8.85 -12.02 -15.58
C TYR A 207 8.14 -10.75 -16.06
N LEU A 208 7.49 -10.02 -15.14
CA LEU A 208 6.78 -8.79 -15.48
C LEU A 208 7.73 -7.68 -15.96
N ARG A 209 8.94 -7.56 -15.36
CA ARG A 209 10.00 -6.65 -15.83
C ARG A 209 10.40 -6.96 -17.26
N PHE A 210 10.73 -8.21 -17.52
CA PHE A 210 11.10 -8.68 -18.85
C PHE A 210 10.02 -8.39 -19.90
N LYS A 211 8.73 -8.47 -19.51
CA LYS A 211 7.62 -8.28 -20.44
C LYS A 211 7.22 -6.83 -20.67
N PHE A 212 7.17 -6.01 -19.63
CA PHE A 212 6.69 -4.64 -19.78
C PHE A 212 7.13 -3.63 -18.70
N LEU A 213 7.46 -4.05 -17.48
CA LEU A 213 7.71 -3.08 -16.41
C LEU A 213 8.96 -2.23 -16.65
N ASP A 214 10.02 -2.82 -17.19
CA ASP A 214 11.24 -2.08 -17.52
C ASP A 214 11.00 -1.09 -18.67
N GLU A 215 10.16 -1.43 -19.64
CA GLU A 215 9.80 -0.56 -20.76
C GLU A 215 9.04 0.70 -20.29
N ILE A 216 8.21 0.58 -19.25
CA ILE A 216 7.51 1.72 -18.67
C ILE A 216 8.33 2.47 -17.61
N GLY A 217 9.59 2.08 -17.40
CA GLY A 217 10.48 2.66 -16.40
C GLY A 217 10.02 2.44 -14.97
N PHE A 218 9.54 1.23 -14.65
CA PHE A 218 9.18 0.83 -13.28
C PHE A 218 10.42 0.87 -12.37
N SER A 219 10.27 1.28 -11.12
CA SER A 219 11.38 1.44 -10.18
C SER A 219 12.28 0.20 -10.11
N ALA A 220 13.59 0.38 -10.34
CA ALA A 220 14.57 -0.71 -10.28
C ALA A 220 14.67 -1.35 -8.89
N ASN A 221 14.35 -0.57 -7.84
CA ASN A 221 14.41 -1.02 -6.45
C ASN A 221 13.12 -1.74 -5.98
N ALA A 222 12.06 -1.74 -6.79
CA ALA A 222 10.84 -2.47 -6.46
C ALA A 222 11.10 -3.96 -6.31
N TYR A 223 10.39 -4.59 -5.36
CA TYR A 223 10.51 -6.03 -5.07
C TYR A 223 9.17 -6.62 -4.65
N ILE A 224 9.07 -7.94 -4.65
CA ILE A 224 7.94 -8.67 -4.08
C ILE A 224 8.43 -9.54 -2.93
N LEU A 225 7.78 -9.43 -1.78
CA LEU A 225 8.04 -10.29 -0.62
C LEU A 225 7.80 -11.76 -0.99
N LYS A 226 8.51 -12.66 -0.32
CA LYS A 226 8.40 -14.11 -0.55
C LYS A 226 7.62 -14.79 0.57
N ASP A 227 6.91 -15.86 0.23
CA ASP A 227 6.34 -16.79 1.19
C ASP A 227 7.42 -17.67 1.85
N PRO A 228 7.09 -18.51 2.85
CA PRO A 228 8.06 -19.38 3.51
C PRO A 228 8.79 -20.36 2.57
N ASN A 229 8.24 -20.63 1.38
CA ASN A 229 8.81 -21.53 0.39
C ASN A 229 9.56 -20.82 -0.74
N GLY A 230 9.70 -19.48 -0.64
CA GLY A 230 10.41 -18.67 -1.62
C GLY A 230 9.59 -18.25 -2.84
N VAL A 231 8.29 -18.55 -2.87
CA VAL A 231 7.37 -18.09 -3.93
C VAL A 231 7.02 -16.62 -3.70
N SER A 232 6.91 -15.83 -4.75
CA SER A 232 6.48 -14.43 -4.61
C SER A 232 5.09 -14.33 -3.99
N MET A 233 4.92 -13.49 -2.97
CA MET A 233 3.63 -13.22 -2.34
C MET A 233 2.69 -12.49 -3.32
N GLY A 234 2.20 -13.21 -4.34
CA GLY A 234 1.39 -12.67 -5.44
C GLY A 234 0.10 -11.99 -4.98
N GLY A 235 -0.38 -12.31 -3.78
CA GLY A 235 -1.59 -11.70 -3.23
C GLY A 235 -1.41 -10.35 -2.53
N SER A 236 -0.15 -9.99 -2.09
CA SER A 236 0.04 -8.82 -1.21
C SER A 236 1.48 -8.34 -1.02
N GLY A 237 2.45 -8.89 -1.76
CA GLY A 237 3.87 -8.70 -1.45
C GLY A 237 4.59 -7.59 -2.20
N LEU A 238 3.97 -6.92 -3.18
CA LEU A 238 4.61 -5.87 -3.96
C LEU A 238 4.98 -4.67 -3.09
N CYS A 239 6.26 -4.26 -3.19
CA CYS A 239 6.77 -3.00 -2.68
C CYS A 239 7.26 -2.16 -3.88
N ALA A 240 6.61 -1.03 -4.10
CA ALA A 240 6.83 -0.16 -5.26
C ALA A 240 6.61 1.30 -4.88
N THR A 241 6.92 2.24 -5.77
CA THR A 241 6.63 3.65 -5.55
C THR A 241 5.19 4.01 -5.95
N PRO A 242 4.58 5.07 -5.41
CA PRO A 242 3.28 5.54 -5.87
C PRO A 242 3.28 5.90 -7.36
N TYR A 243 4.40 6.41 -7.86
CA TYR A 243 4.54 6.77 -9.27
C TYR A 243 4.56 5.54 -10.19
N ASP A 244 5.05 4.39 -9.72
CA ASP A 244 4.98 3.12 -10.44
C ASP A 244 3.53 2.66 -10.62
N LEU A 245 2.68 2.86 -9.62
CA LEU A 245 1.26 2.56 -9.73
C LEU A 245 0.57 3.45 -10.77
N LEU A 246 0.93 4.74 -10.84
CA LEU A 246 0.41 5.65 -11.85
C LEU A 246 0.75 5.19 -13.27
N LYS A 247 1.99 4.70 -13.50
CA LYS A 247 2.40 4.14 -14.80
C LYS A 247 1.56 2.92 -15.19
N VAL A 248 1.36 2.00 -14.24
CA VAL A 248 0.62 0.75 -14.51
C VAL A 248 -0.86 1.01 -14.75
N ILE A 249 -1.52 1.86 -13.94
CA ILE A 249 -2.93 2.19 -14.17
C ILE A 249 -3.11 2.97 -15.49
N TYR A 250 -2.17 3.83 -15.86
CA TYR A 250 -2.17 4.51 -17.15
C TYR A 250 -2.03 3.52 -18.33
N LEU A 251 -1.13 2.55 -18.21
CA LEU A 251 -0.97 1.48 -19.21
C LEU A 251 -2.28 0.68 -19.37
N ILE A 252 -2.95 0.32 -18.26
CA ILE A 252 -4.23 -0.38 -18.26
C ILE A 252 -5.33 0.52 -18.88
N ALA A 253 -5.36 1.81 -18.56
CA ALA A 253 -6.32 2.76 -19.12
C ALA A 253 -6.25 2.81 -20.65
N ASN A 254 -5.05 2.72 -21.21
CA ASN A 254 -4.76 2.73 -22.64
C ASN A 254 -4.75 1.32 -23.27
N ASP A 255 -5.51 0.37 -22.73
CA ASP A 255 -5.63 -1.01 -23.25
C ASP A 255 -4.27 -1.72 -23.45
N GLY A 256 -3.28 -1.41 -22.61
CA GLY A 256 -1.94 -1.98 -22.66
C GLY A 256 -1.01 -1.32 -23.68
N VAL A 257 -1.35 -0.16 -24.21
CA VAL A 257 -0.49 0.62 -25.10
C VAL A 257 0.34 1.63 -24.30
N TRP A 258 1.62 1.64 -24.52
CA TRP A 258 2.57 2.60 -23.95
C TRP A 258 3.39 3.25 -25.06
N GLN A 259 3.33 4.58 -25.19
CA GLN A 259 4.05 5.34 -26.23
C GLN A 259 3.89 4.74 -27.64
N GLY A 260 2.68 4.29 -27.97
CA GLY A 260 2.35 3.69 -29.27
C GLY A 260 2.72 2.20 -29.42
N LYS A 261 3.35 1.58 -28.42
CA LYS A 261 3.71 0.17 -28.40
C LYS A 261 2.73 -0.65 -27.57
N GLN A 262 2.19 -1.74 -28.13
CA GLN A 262 1.35 -2.68 -27.39
C GLN A 262 2.23 -3.53 -26.49
N LEU A 263 2.13 -3.34 -25.17
CA LEU A 263 2.90 -4.08 -24.15
C LEU A 263 2.07 -5.19 -23.50
N LEU A 264 0.76 -4.97 -23.33
CA LEU A 264 -0.16 -5.95 -22.75
C LEU A 264 -1.23 -6.35 -23.78
N PRO A 265 -1.77 -7.58 -23.72
CA PRO A 265 -2.81 -8.02 -24.67
C PRO A 265 -4.10 -7.20 -24.51
N ALA A 266 -4.46 -6.39 -25.51
CA ALA A 266 -5.57 -5.44 -25.43
C ALA A 266 -6.92 -6.10 -25.08
N GLY A 267 -7.20 -7.28 -25.63
CA GLY A 267 -8.43 -8.03 -25.34
C GLY A 267 -8.51 -8.45 -23.86
N TYR A 268 -7.42 -8.96 -23.31
CA TYR A 268 -7.33 -9.33 -21.90
C TYR A 268 -7.48 -8.11 -20.98
N VAL A 269 -6.78 -7.01 -21.29
CA VAL A 269 -6.84 -5.77 -20.49
C VAL A 269 -8.25 -5.22 -20.43
N ARG A 270 -8.98 -5.19 -21.57
CA ARG A 270 -10.39 -4.77 -21.59
C ARG A 270 -11.29 -5.67 -20.76
N ALA A 271 -11.09 -6.99 -20.81
CA ALA A 271 -11.82 -7.92 -19.95
C ALA A 271 -11.47 -7.72 -18.47
N ALA A 272 -10.18 -7.52 -18.15
CA ALA A 272 -9.71 -7.36 -16.79
C ALA A 272 -10.28 -6.12 -16.08
N LYS A 273 -10.46 -5.01 -16.81
CA LYS A 273 -11.04 -3.76 -16.30
C LYS A 273 -12.55 -3.62 -16.55
N SER A 274 -13.25 -4.72 -16.76
CA SER A 274 -14.71 -4.78 -16.87
C SER A 274 -15.30 -5.75 -15.85
N MET A 275 -16.57 -5.55 -15.48
CA MET A 275 -17.26 -6.40 -14.50
C MET A 275 -17.34 -7.85 -15.00
N GLN A 276 -16.76 -8.78 -14.26
CA GLN A 276 -16.76 -10.22 -14.48
C GLN A 276 -17.49 -10.98 -13.36
N SER A 277 -17.56 -10.40 -12.17
CA SER A 277 -18.30 -10.94 -11.04
C SER A 277 -18.89 -9.83 -10.16
N ASP A 278 -19.97 -10.18 -9.48
CA ASP A 278 -20.74 -9.28 -8.62
C ASP A 278 -20.39 -9.55 -7.14
N PRO A 279 -19.77 -8.61 -6.44
CA PRO A 279 -19.44 -8.71 -5.02
C PRO A 279 -20.60 -8.34 -4.08
N TYR A 280 -21.83 -8.15 -4.55
CA TYR A 280 -22.96 -7.57 -3.80
C TYR A 280 -23.25 -8.25 -2.46
N GLY A 281 -23.06 -9.55 -2.33
CA GLY A 281 -23.30 -10.26 -1.06
C GLY A 281 -22.26 -10.02 0.03
N ARG A 282 -21.18 -9.29 -0.26
CA ARG A 282 -20.10 -9.00 0.67
C ARG A 282 -20.44 -7.79 1.55
N GLN A 283 -20.13 -7.87 2.85
CA GLN A 283 -20.11 -6.68 3.72
C GLN A 283 -18.83 -5.89 3.43
N SER A 284 -18.93 -4.83 2.65
CA SER A 284 -17.79 -4.05 2.17
C SER A 284 -18.12 -2.57 2.02
N SER A 285 -17.13 -1.77 1.61
CA SER A 285 -17.33 -0.36 1.28
C SER A 285 -18.18 -0.19 0.01
N LEU A 286 -18.77 0.99 -0.19
CA LEU A 286 -19.62 1.28 -1.34
C LEU A 286 -18.90 1.04 -2.68
N GLU A 287 -17.62 1.40 -2.77
CA GLU A 287 -16.84 1.21 -3.99
C GLU A 287 -16.57 -0.27 -4.27
N GLU A 288 -16.32 -1.08 -3.26
CA GLU A 288 -16.09 -2.52 -3.44
C GLU A 288 -17.36 -3.30 -3.86
N LEU A 289 -18.53 -2.68 -3.87
CA LEU A 289 -19.80 -3.28 -4.35
C LEU A 289 -20.11 -2.96 -5.82
N GLN A 290 -19.26 -2.19 -6.52
CA GLN A 290 -19.52 -1.76 -7.91
C GLN A 290 -19.18 -2.84 -8.95
N GLY A 291 -18.52 -3.93 -8.56
CA GLY A 291 -18.14 -5.03 -9.44
C GLY A 291 -16.67 -5.40 -9.33
N TYR A 292 -16.32 -6.54 -9.92
CA TYR A 292 -14.95 -7.06 -9.93
C TYR A 292 -14.60 -7.65 -11.30
N GLY A 293 -13.46 -7.27 -11.82
CA GLY A 293 -12.91 -7.78 -13.08
C GLY A 293 -11.92 -8.93 -12.86
N TYR A 294 -10.83 -8.98 -13.63
CA TYR A 294 -9.73 -9.90 -13.37
C TYR A 294 -8.74 -9.25 -12.42
N GLN A 295 -8.97 -9.39 -11.11
CA GLN A 295 -8.18 -8.83 -10.01
C GLN A 295 -8.11 -7.28 -10.03
N ILE A 296 -9.16 -6.63 -10.55
CA ILE A 296 -9.36 -5.18 -10.61
C ILE A 296 -10.77 -4.88 -10.13
N TRP A 297 -10.92 -3.97 -9.17
CA TRP A 297 -12.22 -3.53 -8.67
C TRP A 297 -12.84 -2.48 -9.57
N MET A 298 -14.14 -2.56 -9.77
CA MET A 298 -14.92 -1.49 -10.38
C MET A 298 -15.24 -0.43 -9.34
N THR A 299 -15.48 0.80 -9.78
CA THR A 299 -15.89 1.91 -8.93
C THR A 299 -17.10 2.64 -9.54
N ARG A 300 -17.71 3.56 -8.77
CA ARG A 300 -18.69 4.50 -9.33
C ARG A 300 -18.14 5.19 -10.59
N HIS A 301 -19.03 5.74 -11.41
CA HIS A 301 -18.71 6.48 -12.65
C HIS A 301 -17.96 5.65 -13.71
N ASN A 302 -18.23 4.33 -13.76
CA ASN A 302 -17.55 3.40 -14.65
C ASN A 302 -16.03 3.41 -14.50
N GLY A 303 -15.54 3.83 -13.36
CA GLY A 303 -14.14 3.79 -13.01
C GLY A 303 -13.69 2.38 -12.60
N TYR A 304 -12.38 2.22 -12.45
CA TYR A 304 -11.78 1.01 -11.91
C TYR A 304 -10.50 1.34 -11.14
N VAL A 305 -10.13 0.44 -10.24
CA VAL A 305 -9.04 0.70 -9.29
C VAL A 305 -8.21 -0.56 -9.03
N LEU A 306 -6.89 -0.39 -9.02
CA LEU A 306 -5.97 -1.33 -8.39
C LEU A 306 -6.00 -1.02 -6.90
N PHE A 307 -6.51 -1.98 -6.11
CA PHE A 307 -6.85 -1.76 -4.71
C PHE A 307 -5.92 -2.51 -3.77
N GLY A 308 -5.41 -1.83 -2.75
CA GLY A 308 -4.67 -2.42 -1.64
C GLY A 308 -5.17 -1.93 -0.28
N MET A 309 -5.13 -2.82 0.69
CA MET A 309 -5.51 -2.54 2.07
C MET A 309 -4.86 -1.26 2.58
N GLY A 310 -5.60 -0.47 3.35
CA GLY A 310 -5.09 0.77 3.96
C GLY A 310 -5.15 2.00 3.07
N GLY A 311 -5.60 1.89 1.81
CA GLY A 311 -5.70 3.03 0.89
C GLY A 311 -4.55 3.12 -0.12
N GLN A 312 -3.96 1.97 -0.48
CA GLN A 312 -3.10 1.84 -1.64
C GLN A 312 -4.00 1.75 -2.86
N LEU A 313 -4.22 2.86 -3.53
CA LEU A 313 -5.15 2.97 -4.64
C LEU A 313 -4.45 3.49 -5.89
N ALA A 314 -4.78 2.90 -7.03
CA ALA A 314 -4.56 3.51 -8.34
C ALA A 314 -5.88 3.46 -9.10
N LEU A 315 -6.61 4.57 -9.07
CA LEU A 315 -7.94 4.76 -9.63
C LEU A 315 -7.85 5.48 -10.98
N TYR A 316 -8.68 5.04 -11.93
CA TYR A 316 -8.96 5.78 -13.15
C TYR A 316 -10.47 5.92 -13.38
N VAL A 317 -10.90 7.11 -13.76
CA VAL A 317 -12.29 7.43 -14.09
C VAL A 317 -12.35 7.97 -15.51
N PRO A 318 -12.90 7.19 -16.47
CA PRO A 318 -12.73 7.46 -17.89
C PRO A 318 -13.48 8.68 -18.41
N ASP A 319 -14.65 9.00 -17.87
CA ASP A 319 -15.50 10.10 -18.38
C ASP A 319 -14.87 11.50 -18.18
N LYS A 320 -13.98 11.64 -17.21
CA LYS A 320 -13.22 12.87 -16.94
C LYS A 320 -11.73 12.71 -17.18
N ASP A 321 -11.32 11.56 -17.70
CA ASP A 321 -9.90 11.20 -17.97
C ASP A 321 -8.98 11.57 -16.78
N ILE A 322 -9.38 11.13 -15.58
CA ILE A 322 -8.69 11.47 -14.33
C ILE A 322 -8.17 10.23 -13.61
N PHE A 323 -6.96 10.36 -13.11
CA PHE A 323 -6.29 9.33 -12.31
C PHE A 323 -6.04 9.86 -10.89
N MET A 324 -6.23 9.01 -9.91
CA MET A 324 -5.82 9.25 -8.53
C MET A 324 -4.97 8.07 -8.06
N VAL A 325 -3.78 8.37 -7.54
CA VAL A 325 -2.97 7.39 -6.81
C VAL A 325 -2.80 7.86 -5.37
N THR A 326 -3.07 6.98 -4.42
CA THR A 326 -2.81 7.24 -2.99
C THR A 326 -2.03 6.09 -2.37
N THR A 327 -1.20 6.42 -1.38
CA THR A 327 -0.74 5.48 -0.37
C THR A 327 -1.11 6.03 1.00
N ALA A 328 -1.58 5.17 1.90
CA ALA A 328 -2.12 5.58 3.18
C ALA A 328 -2.14 4.42 4.20
N ASP A 329 -2.47 4.71 5.45
CA ASP A 329 -2.85 3.69 6.43
C ASP A 329 -4.22 3.99 7.05
N ALA A 330 -5.27 3.69 6.29
CA ALA A 330 -6.65 3.76 6.73
C ALA A 330 -7.11 2.55 7.55
N GLN A 331 -6.21 1.61 7.88
CA GLN A 331 -6.52 0.41 8.65
C GLN A 331 -7.06 0.79 10.05
N GLY A 332 -8.06 0.06 10.52
CA GLY A 332 -8.69 0.30 11.82
C GLY A 332 -9.45 1.61 11.95
N ARG A 333 -9.60 2.38 10.88
CA ARG A 333 -10.38 3.60 10.81
C ARG A 333 -11.83 3.28 10.47
N GLN A 334 -12.79 3.85 11.18
CA GLN A 334 -14.19 3.79 10.77
C GLN A 334 -14.36 4.45 9.40
N GLY A 335 -15.05 3.78 8.48
CA GLY A 335 -15.14 4.19 7.08
C GLY A 335 -13.94 3.76 6.22
N GLY A 336 -12.78 3.50 6.83
CA GLY A 336 -11.62 2.93 6.14
C GLY A 336 -11.25 3.67 4.86
N VAL A 337 -10.99 2.90 3.81
CA VAL A 337 -10.60 3.41 2.49
C VAL A 337 -11.74 4.19 1.80
N GLN A 338 -13.02 3.93 2.15
CA GLN A 338 -14.16 4.66 1.60
C GLN A 338 -14.04 6.17 1.82
N LEU A 339 -13.40 6.61 2.91
CA LEU A 339 -13.17 8.04 3.17
C LEU A 339 -12.31 8.71 2.08
N ILE A 340 -11.34 7.97 1.50
CA ILE A 340 -10.50 8.47 0.41
C ILE A 340 -11.35 8.66 -0.86
N TYR A 341 -12.19 7.68 -1.19
CA TYR A 341 -13.10 7.80 -2.33
C TYR A 341 -14.08 8.97 -2.16
N GLU A 342 -14.73 9.09 -0.99
CA GLU A 342 -15.66 10.18 -0.72
C GLU A 342 -14.98 11.56 -0.79
N ALA A 343 -13.75 11.68 -0.29
CA ALA A 343 -12.99 12.91 -0.42
C ALA A 343 -12.69 13.22 -1.89
N PHE A 344 -12.28 12.22 -2.69
CA PHE A 344 -12.01 12.38 -4.11
C PHE A 344 -13.27 12.78 -4.90
N TRP A 345 -14.39 12.07 -4.67
CA TRP A 345 -15.64 12.38 -5.35
C TRP A 345 -16.10 13.81 -5.07
N HIS A 346 -16.22 14.20 -3.81
CA HIS A 346 -16.78 15.49 -3.41
C HIS A 346 -15.82 16.67 -3.64
N GLU A 347 -14.53 16.48 -3.40
CA GLU A 347 -13.61 17.62 -3.46
C GLU A 347 -13.04 17.84 -4.85
N ILE A 348 -12.97 16.79 -5.68
CA ILE A 348 -12.35 16.87 -7.00
C ILE A 348 -13.36 16.52 -8.11
N TYR A 349 -13.81 15.28 -8.16
CA TYR A 349 -14.54 14.75 -9.31
C TYR A 349 -15.84 15.52 -9.59
N ASP A 350 -16.71 15.73 -8.59
CA ASP A 350 -18.00 16.38 -8.77
C ASP A 350 -17.88 17.84 -9.23
N LYS A 351 -16.75 18.50 -8.94
CA LYS A 351 -16.50 19.90 -9.27
C LYS A 351 -15.95 20.10 -10.68
N ILE A 352 -15.37 19.07 -11.30
CA ILE A 352 -14.83 19.18 -12.66
C ILE A 352 -15.97 19.34 -13.67
N ALA A 353 -16.03 20.50 -14.33
CA ALA A 353 -17.03 20.80 -15.35
C ALA A 353 -16.42 21.13 -16.74
N THR A 354 -15.11 21.45 -16.78
CA THR A 354 -14.41 21.88 -18.00
C THR A 354 -13.03 21.24 -18.09
N ASP A 355 -12.42 21.30 -19.26
CA ASP A 355 -11.08 20.74 -19.49
C ASP A 355 -9.95 21.70 -19.08
N SER A 356 -10.25 22.98 -18.84
CA SER A 356 -9.32 23.98 -18.34
C SER A 356 -10.06 25.06 -17.54
N LEU A 357 -9.35 25.71 -16.62
CA LEU A 357 -9.78 26.88 -15.87
C LEU A 357 -8.88 28.08 -16.21
N PRO A 358 -9.28 29.31 -15.89
CA PRO A 358 -8.40 30.46 -15.94
C PRO A 358 -7.12 30.18 -15.13
N ALA A 359 -5.98 30.66 -15.65
CA ALA A 359 -4.71 30.47 -14.96
C ALA A 359 -4.75 31.10 -13.56
N ALA A 360 -4.24 30.36 -12.57
CA ALA A 360 -4.04 30.86 -11.21
C ALA A 360 -3.00 32.00 -11.20
N THR A 361 -3.09 32.87 -10.20
CA THR A 361 -2.02 33.87 -10.01
C THR A 361 -0.72 33.19 -9.56
N PRO A 362 0.45 33.79 -9.82
CA PRO A 362 1.72 33.21 -9.35
C PRO A 362 1.75 32.92 -7.85
N GLU A 363 1.16 33.79 -7.03
CA GLU A 363 1.07 33.63 -5.58
C GLU A 363 0.22 32.42 -5.18
N TYR A 364 -0.90 32.21 -5.88
CA TYR A 364 -1.78 31.06 -5.64
C TYR A 364 -1.11 29.74 -6.03
N THR A 365 -0.43 29.72 -7.18
CA THR A 365 0.37 28.57 -7.62
C THR A 365 1.49 28.27 -6.61
N ALA A 366 2.22 29.30 -6.14
CA ALA A 366 3.27 29.14 -5.15
C ALA A 366 2.73 28.57 -3.83
N ALA A 367 1.58 29.04 -3.36
CA ALA A 367 0.93 28.54 -2.14
C ALA A 367 0.51 27.06 -2.29
N PHE A 368 0.00 26.66 -3.45
CA PHE A 368 -0.32 25.26 -3.74
C PHE A 368 0.93 24.35 -3.72
N LEU A 369 2.00 24.79 -4.38
CA LEU A 369 3.27 24.04 -4.41
C LEU A 369 3.88 23.94 -3.00
N GLU A 370 3.86 25.03 -2.23
CA GLU A 370 4.30 25.02 -0.84
C GLU A 370 3.48 24.02 -0.01
N TYR A 371 2.14 24.04 -0.16
CA TYR A 371 1.27 23.09 0.48
C TYR A 371 1.68 21.65 0.17
N CYS A 372 1.86 21.30 -1.11
CA CYS A 372 2.26 19.94 -1.52
C CYS A 372 3.62 19.52 -0.94
N ASN A 373 4.59 20.43 -0.85
CA ASN A 373 5.96 20.14 -0.44
C ASN A 373 6.17 20.11 1.09
N THR A 374 5.22 20.64 1.87
CA THR A 374 5.37 20.77 3.33
C THR A 374 4.60 19.73 4.14
N ARG A 375 3.91 18.79 3.48
CA ARG A 375 3.14 17.75 4.17
C ARG A 375 4.04 16.87 5.04
N THR A 376 3.53 16.52 6.22
CA THR A 376 4.19 15.63 7.18
C THR A 376 3.20 14.55 7.61
N LEU A 377 3.75 13.37 7.95
CA LEU A 377 2.95 12.25 8.43
C LEU A 377 2.11 12.66 9.64
N PHE A 378 0.93 12.07 9.75
CA PHE A 378 -0.04 12.33 10.82
C PHE A 378 0.64 12.39 12.19
N VAL A 379 0.34 13.46 12.94
CA VAL A 379 0.74 13.66 14.33
C VAL A 379 -0.49 13.54 15.21
N LEU A 380 -0.38 12.80 16.31
CA LEU A 380 -1.50 12.58 17.22
C LEU A 380 -1.94 13.91 17.87
N PRO A 381 -3.21 14.33 17.69
CA PRO A 381 -3.71 15.57 18.30
C PRO A 381 -4.02 15.37 19.79
N GLY A 382 -3.80 16.40 20.60
CA GLY A 382 -4.11 16.46 22.02
C GLY A 382 -3.27 17.50 22.76
N SER A 383 -3.33 17.50 24.08
CA SER A 383 -2.52 18.40 24.89
C SER A 383 -1.06 17.92 24.93
N LEU A 384 -0.13 18.86 24.86
CA LEU A 384 1.31 18.60 25.00
C LEU A 384 1.76 18.56 26.48
N THR A 385 0.88 18.96 27.40
CA THR A 385 1.14 18.99 28.83
C THR A 385 -0.03 18.38 29.60
N SER A 386 0.24 17.96 30.84
CA SER A 386 -0.78 17.49 31.76
C SER A 386 -0.32 17.70 33.20
N PRO A 387 -1.25 17.96 34.14
CA PRO A 387 -0.92 18.00 35.58
C PRO A 387 -0.24 16.72 36.08
N VAL A 388 -0.58 15.56 35.53
CA VAL A 388 -0.01 14.27 35.93
C VAL A 388 1.46 14.11 35.53
N LEU A 389 1.96 14.93 34.59
CA LEU A 389 3.30 14.76 34.03
C LEU A 389 4.40 14.77 35.12
N ALA A 390 4.29 15.65 36.10
CA ALA A 390 5.27 15.73 37.22
C ALA A 390 5.30 14.46 38.08
N ASP A 391 4.17 13.74 38.16
CA ASP A 391 4.04 12.55 39.02
C ASP A 391 4.43 11.24 38.29
N ILE A 392 4.50 11.26 36.95
CA ILE A 392 4.79 10.07 36.14
C ILE A 392 6.15 10.10 35.47
N ASN A 393 6.70 11.29 35.26
CA ASN A 393 7.97 11.47 34.53
C ASN A 393 9.14 10.81 35.25
N GLY A 394 9.82 9.88 34.60
CA GLY A 394 10.92 9.13 35.16
C GLY A 394 10.54 8.02 36.16
N ILE A 395 9.24 7.77 36.32
CA ILE A 395 8.73 6.75 37.24
C ILE A 395 8.63 5.40 36.58
N THR A 396 9.15 4.38 37.24
CA THR A 396 9.02 2.98 36.80
C THR A 396 7.79 2.34 37.45
N TYR A 397 7.03 1.60 36.66
CA TYR A 397 5.88 0.81 37.08
C TYR A 397 6.20 -0.68 36.91
N GLN A 398 6.01 -1.47 37.99
CA GLN A 398 6.00 -2.93 37.93
C GLN A 398 4.64 -3.38 37.48
N MET A 399 4.57 -4.14 36.37
CA MET A 399 3.31 -4.65 35.82
C MET A 399 2.87 -5.93 36.52
N ASP A 400 1.55 -6.09 36.67
CA ASP A 400 0.93 -7.34 37.03
C ASP A 400 1.13 -8.39 35.91
N GLU A 401 0.97 -9.67 36.23
CA GLU A 401 1.02 -10.75 35.23
C GLU A 401 0.01 -10.48 34.12
N ASN A 402 0.46 -10.55 32.86
CA ASN A 402 -0.35 -10.15 31.71
C ASN A 402 -0.01 -10.94 30.44
N ILE A 403 -0.98 -10.97 29.51
CA ILE A 403 -0.86 -11.68 28.23
C ILE A 403 0.24 -11.12 27.32
N CYS A 404 0.58 -9.82 27.44
CA CYS A 404 1.64 -9.17 26.67
C CYS A 404 3.05 -9.45 27.25
N GLN A 405 3.14 -10.16 28.37
CA GLN A 405 4.37 -10.46 29.10
C GLN A 405 5.21 -9.21 29.44
N MET A 406 4.55 -8.05 29.56
CA MET A 406 5.18 -6.81 30.01
C MET A 406 5.47 -6.88 31.50
N LYS A 407 6.72 -6.63 31.89
CA LYS A 407 7.17 -6.70 33.29
C LYS A 407 7.29 -5.31 33.91
N THR A 408 7.92 -4.38 33.20
CA THR A 408 8.09 -3.00 33.66
C THR A 408 7.78 -2.01 32.55
N MET A 409 7.36 -0.80 32.93
CA MET A 409 7.22 0.33 32.02
C MET A 409 7.63 1.64 32.68
N LYS A 410 8.26 2.53 31.90
CA LYS A 410 8.69 3.85 32.32
C LYS A 410 8.53 4.85 31.20
N VAL A 411 8.06 6.06 31.51
CA VAL A 411 8.01 7.18 30.57
C VAL A 411 8.95 8.28 31.07
N ASP A 412 9.83 8.73 30.19
CA ASP A 412 10.66 9.90 30.39
C ASP A 412 10.35 10.95 29.32
N ILE A 413 10.02 12.17 29.68
CA ILE A 413 9.70 13.28 28.77
C ILE A 413 10.57 14.48 29.11
N ALA A 414 11.37 14.92 28.14
CA ALA A 414 12.09 16.19 28.19
C ALA A 414 11.10 17.33 27.93
N THR A 415 10.76 18.08 28.94
CA THR A 415 9.68 19.10 28.89
C THR A 415 10.03 20.31 28.04
N ASP A 416 11.31 20.56 27.78
CA ASP A 416 11.83 21.64 26.94
C ASP A 416 11.70 21.35 25.44
N THR A 417 11.88 20.08 25.03
CA THR A 417 11.84 19.64 23.63
C THR A 417 10.58 18.88 23.26
N GLY A 418 9.85 18.36 24.25
CA GLY A 418 8.74 17.43 24.04
C GLY A 418 9.17 16.04 23.53
N LEU A 419 10.48 15.74 23.52
CA LEU A 419 10.97 14.40 23.20
C LEU A 419 10.70 13.48 24.39
N GLY A 420 9.96 12.42 24.16
CA GLY A 420 9.68 11.37 25.12
C GLY A 420 10.30 10.04 24.75
N THR A 421 10.54 9.22 25.76
CA THR A 421 10.92 7.82 25.62
C THR A 421 9.98 6.95 26.45
N LEU A 422 9.58 5.83 25.87
CA LEU A 422 8.87 4.76 26.56
C LEU A 422 9.83 3.57 26.68
N THR A 423 10.32 3.31 27.89
CA THR A 423 11.14 2.14 28.19
C THR A 423 10.26 1.06 28.82
N TYR A 424 10.34 -0.16 28.31
CA TYR A 424 9.60 -1.29 28.85
C TYR A 424 10.43 -2.57 28.79
N GLU A 425 10.13 -3.51 29.67
CA GLU A 425 10.68 -4.86 29.66
C GLU A 425 9.56 -5.86 29.34
N ASN A 426 9.81 -6.73 28.39
CA ASN A 426 8.92 -7.86 28.04
C ASN A 426 9.71 -9.19 28.04
N ALA A 427 9.18 -10.21 27.39
CA ALA A 427 9.82 -11.53 27.30
C ALA A 427 11.15 -11.50 26.52
N SER A 428 11.31 -10.62 25.54
CA SER A 428 12.50 -10.51 24.70
C SER A 428 13.58 -9.59 25.27
N GLY A 429 13.27 -8.79 26.31
CA GLY A 429 14.25 -7.94 27.00
C GLY A 429 13.73 -6.54 27.28
N VAL A 430 14.70 -5.62 27.47
CA VAL A 430 14.42 -4.19 27.70
C VAL A 430 14.49 -3.43 26.40
N HIS A 431 13.45 -2.66 26.13
CA HIS A 431 13.26 -1.90 24.90
C HIS A 431 13.00 -0.43 25.17
N THR A 432 13.36 0.43 24.24
CA THR A 432 13.08 1.87 24.32
C THR A 432 12.53 2.35 22.97
N LEU A 433 11.39 3.06 23.04
CA LEU A 433 10.75 3.73 21.91
C LEU A 433 10.76 5.23 22.13
N SER A 434 11.25 6.00 21.16
CA SER A 434 11.17 7.46 21.20
C SER A 434 9.87 7.94 20.58
N PHE A 435 9.27 9.00 21.12
CA PHE A 435 8.10 9.68 20.57
C PHE A 435 8.20 11.20 20.76
N GLY A 436 7.50 11.97 19.94
CA GLY A 436 7.40 13.42 20.08
C GLY A 436 6.03 13.87 20.61
N LEU A 437 5.99 14.86 21.48
CA LEU A 437 4.78 15.60 21.81
C LEU A 437 4.57 16.70 20.77
N GLY A 438 3.50 16.57 19.93
CA GLY A 438 3.21 17.54 18.88
C GLY A 438 4.03 17.38 17.59
N TYR A 439 4.87 16.37 17.50
CA TYR A 439 5.63 16.01 16.30
C TYR A 439 5.93 14.50 16.29
N ASN A 440 6.42 13.98 15.16
CA ASN A 440 6.86 12.58 15.07
C ASN A 440 8.35 12.47 15.39
N ALA A 441 8.73 11.65 16.39
CA ALA A 441 10.08 11.13 16.53
C ALA A 441 10.23 9.85 15.70
N PHE A 442 11.43 9.59 15.20
CA PHE A 442 11.71 8.44 14.32
C PHE A 442 12.69 7.47 15.00
N GLY A 443 12.56 6.18 14.68
CA GLY A 443 13.43 5.14 15.21
C GLY A 443 13.25 3.79 14.51
N GLN A 444 13.93 2.77 15.06
CA GLN A 444 13.77 1.36 14.71
C GLN A 444 12.91 0.69 15.79
N PHE A 445 11.87 -0.03 15.38
CA PHE A 445 10.99 -0.74 16.31
C PHE A 445 11.74 -1.99 16.85
N PRO A 446 11.84 -2.15 18.16
CA PRO A 446 12.56 -3.27 18.77
C PRO A 446 12.05 -4.62 18.25
N ASP A 447 12.93 -5.62 18.20
CA ASP A 447 12.70 -7.01 17.75
C ASP A 447 12.30 -7.20 16.29
N TYR A 448 11.77 -6.17 15.62
CA TYR A 448 11.29 -6.24 14.23
C TYR A 448 12.22 -5.53 13.24
N ASP A 449 13.11 -4.67 13.72
CA ASP A 449 14.02 -3.84 12.91
C ASP A 449 13.30 -3.04 11.82
N LEU A 450 12.05 -2.62 12.09
CA LEU A 450 11.21 -1.83 11.19
C LEU A 450 11.26 -0.36 11.58
N LYS A 451 11.39 0.52 10.59
CA LYS A 451 11.33 1.97 10.81
C LYS A 451 9.95 2.38 11.31
N TYR A 452 9.93 3.29 12.27
CA TYR A 452 8.69 3.88 12.75
C TYR A 452 8.77 5.40 12.90
N ALA A 453 7.59 6.03 12.91
CA ALA A 453 7.35 7.39 13.34
C ALA A 453 6.37 7.37 14.53
N ALA A 454 6.69 8.03 15.62
CA ALA A 454 5.84 8.04 16.81
C ALA A 454 5.58 9.44 17.35
N SER A 455 4.32 9.71 17.62
CA SER A 455 3.87 10.91 18.31
C SER A 455 3.00 10.55 19.51
N ALA A 456 2.97 11.43 20.50
CA ALA A 456 2.15 11.28 21.68
C ALA A 456 1.41 12.56 22.02
N ALA A 457 0.32 12.40 22.78
CA ALA A 457 -0.44 13.50 23.34
C ALA A 457 -1.19 13.05 24.59
N PHE A 458 -1.43 13.97 25.51
CA PHE A 458 -2.38 13.76 26.58
C PHE A 458 -3.80 13.92 26.03
N ARG A 459 -4.57 12.83 26.06
CA ARG A 459 -5.97 12.79 25.60
C ARG A 459 -6.96 13.20 26.69
N MET A 460 -6.59 12.99 27.92
CA MET A 460 -7.23 13.44 29.16
C MET A 460 -6.15 13.81 30.16
N GLU A 461 -6.50 14.43 31.28
CA GLU A 461 -5.55 14.88 32.30
C GLU A 461 -4.62 13.77 32.81
N ASN A 462 -5.10 12.52 32.82
CA ASN A 462 -4.38 11.37 33.33
C ASN A 462 -4.07 10.29 32.25
N THR A 463 -4.23 10.61 30.96
CA THR A 463 -4.07 9.63 29.88
C THR A 463 -3.05 10.13 28.86
N LEU A 464 -1.89 9.49 28.80
CA LEU A 464 -0.92 9.63 27.73
C LEU A 464 -1.19 8.56 26.65
N LEU A 465 -1.45 8.99 25.43
CA LEU A 465 -1.54 8.11 24.27
C LEU A 465 -0.30 8.29 23.40
N VAL A 466 0.39 7.20 23.11
CA VAL A 466 1.49 7.13 22.14
C VAL A 466 1.00 6.36 20.92
N LYS A 467 1.06 6.98 19.76
CA LYS A 467 0.79 6.34 18.46
C LYS A 467 2.11 6.10 17.74
N ILE A 468 2.33 4.86 17.34
CA ILE A 468 3.50 4.43 16.57
C ILE A 468 3.01 4.02 15.20
N GLN A 469 3.53 4.63 14.16
CA GLN A 469 3.24 4.34 12.75
C GLN A 469 4.45 3.62 12.18
N ILE A 470 4.27 2.39 11.73
CA ILE A 470 5.31 1.62 11.03
C ILE A 470 5.40 2.14 9.60
N ILE A 471 6.58 2.54 9.17
CA ILE A 471 6.86 3.22 7.90
C ILE A 471 7.94 2.48 7.09
N ASP A 472 7.81 1.16 7.02
CA ASP A 472 8.76 0.26 6.37
C ASP A 472 8.03 -0.72 5.42
N SER A 473 8.63 -1.89 5.17
CA SER A 473 8.02 -2.98 4.38
C SER A 473 6.73 -3.56 4.99
N ALA A 474 6.49 -3.36 6.28
CA ALA A 474 5.19 -3.49 6.93
C ALA A 474 4.57 -2.11 7.14
N ILE A 475 3.25 -2.02 7.05
CA ILE A 475 2.48 -0.80 7.31
C ILE A 475 1.45 -1.12 8.37
N GLY A 476 1.41 -0.33 9.42
CA GLY A 476 0.46 -0.51 10.51
C GLY A 476 0.69 0.48 11.64
N ASN A 477 -0.20 0.44 12.61
CA ASN A 477 -0.17 1.32 13.76
C ASN A 477 -0.19 0.51 15.05
N LEU A 478 0.56 1.00 16.05
CA LEU A 478 0.46 0.54 17.42
C LEU A 478 0.06 1.72 18.30
N PHE A 479 -0.74 1.43 19.31
CA PHE A 479 -1.19 2.41 20.30
C PHE A 479 -0.83 1.91 21.69
N PHE A 480 -0.14 2.75 22.45
CA PHE A 480 0.12 2.57 23.86
C PHE A 480 -0.65 3.63 24.63
N SER A 481 -1.77 3.26 25.24
CA SER A 481 -2.57 4.14 26.09
C SER A 481 -2.20 3.89 27.55
N LEU A 482 -1.56 4.85 28.18
CA LEU A 482 -1.17 4.80 29.59
C LEU A 482 -2.11 5.69 30.41
N ASN A 483 -2.87 5.08 31.31
CA ASN A 483 -3.90 5.74 32.12
C ASN A 483 -3.46 5.69 33.58
N PHE A 484 -3.17 6.84 34.17
CA PHE A 484 -2.58 6.97 35.49
C PHE A 484 -3.63 7.27 36.57
N LYS A 485 -3.50 6.65 37.74
CA LYS A 485 -4.37 6.90 38.89
C LYS A 485 -3.60 6.68 40.19
N GLY A 486 -3.13 7.75 40.83
CA GLY A 486 -2.25 7.67 42.00
C GLY A 486 -0.99 6.86 41.70
N ASP A 487 -0.75 5.82 42.46
CA ASP A 487 0.41 4.94 42.27
C ASP A 487 0.25 3.89 41.16
N TYR A 488 -0.88 3.87 40.46
CA TYR A 488 -1.21 2.85 39.45
C TYR A 488 -1.20 3.41 38.06
N VAL A 489 -0.83 2.55 37.11
CA VAL A 489 -1.03 2.76 35.67
C VAL A 489 -1.81 1.59 35.08
N THR A 490 -2.80 1.89 34.24
CA THR A 490 -3.43 0.89 33.38
C THR A 490 -2.96 1.14 31.94
N VAL A 491 -2.41 0.13 31.32
CA VAL A 491 -1.89 0.16 29.97
C VAL A 491 -2.80 -0.62 29.06
N MET A 492 -3.23 0.01 27.96
CA MET A 492 -3.91 -0.66 26.85
C MET A 492 -2.99 -0.60 25.64
N LEU A 493 -2.55 -1.75 25.20
CA LEU A 493 -1.84 -1.95 23.95
C LEU A 493 -2.81 -2.39 22.86
N ARG A 494 -2.74 -1.77 21.71
CA ARG A 494 -3.54 -2.14 20.54
C ARG A 494 -2.68 -2.06 19.29
N LYS A 495 -2.67 -3.14 18.53
CA LYS A 495 -2.09 -3.15 17.20
C LYS A 495 -3.16 -3.04 16.11
N ILE A 496 -2.83 -2.40 15.02
CA ILE A 496 -3.59 -2.39 13.77
C ILE A 496 -2.60 -2.74 12.66
N GLU A 497 -2.32 -3.98 12.54
CA GLU A 497 -1.51 -4.62 11.52
C GLU A 497 -1.92 -6.08 11.41
N GLU A 498 -1.87 -6.67 10.21
CA GLU A 498 -2.49 -7.98 9.95
C GLU A 498 -1.74 -9.14 10.61
N SER A 499 -0.41 -9.16 10.55
CA SER A 499 0.40 -10.36 10.79
C SER A 499 1.44 -10.22 11.90
N LEU A 500 1.90 -8.99 12.19
CA LEU A 500 2.97 -8.71 13.13
C LEU A 500 2.43 -8.15 14.45
N PHE A 501 3.29 -8.00 15.45
CA PHE A 501 3.03 -7.29 16.71
C PHE A 501 1.93 -7.91 17.57
N GLY A 502 1.70 -9.24 17.49
CA GLY A 502 0.65 -9.93 18.25
C GLY A 502 0.76 -9.74 19.77
N GLU A 503 1.98 -9.63 20.29
CA GLU A 503 2.32 -9.39 21.70
C GLU A 503 1.96 -7.96 22.18
N TYR A 504 1.69 -7.03 21.26
CA TYR A 504 1.28 -5.66 21.58
C TYR A 504 -0.24 -5.47 21.50
N ASN A 505 -1.00 -6.43 22.02
CA ASN A 505 -2.48 -6.37 22.01
C ASN A 505 -3.05 -6.93 23.31
N GLY A 506 -3.35 -6.05 24.28
CA GLY A 506 -3.88 -6.44 25.58
C GLY A 506 -4.11 -5.25 26.51
N VAL A 507 -4.70 -5.51 27.66
CA VAL A 507 -4.92 -4.54 28.74
C VAL A 507 -4.40 -5.13 30.04
N PHE A 508 -3.64 -4.38 30.80
CA PHE A 508 -3.06 -4.78 32.08
C PHE A 508 -2.75 -3.54 32.95
N SER A 509 -2.48 -3.77 34.21
CA SER A 509 -2.14 -2.70 35.16
C SER A 509 -0.77 -2.93 35.79
N GLY A 510 -0.26 -1.90 36.45
CA GLY A 510 0.96 -1.96 37.23
C GLY A 510 0.98 -0.91 38.30
N ARG A 511 1.95 -1.04 39.22
CA ARG A 511 2.14 -0.14 40.35
C ARG A 511 3.53 0.48 40.33
N LYS A 512 3.61 1.72 40.73
CA LYS A 512 4.84 2.49 40.95
C LYS A 512 5.79 1.75 41.92
N ILE A 513 7.07 1.66 41.56
CA ILE A 513 8.17 1.11 42.37
C ILE A 513 9.27 2.14 42.59
#